data_05431d0852e6b2fe7fec847688e7e55c
#
_entry.id   05431d0852e6b2fe7fec847688e7e55c
#
_cell.length_a   1.000
_cell.length_b   1.000
_cell.length_c   1.000
_cell.angle_alpha   90.00
_cell.angle_beta   90.00
_cell.angle_gamma   90.00
#
_symmetry.space_group_name_H-M   'P 1'
#
loop_
_entity.id
_entity.type
_entity.pdbx_description
1 polymer ?
#
loop_
_entity_poly.entity_id
_entity_poly.type
_entity_poly.pdbx_seq_one_letter_code
_entity_poly.pdbx_strand_id
1 'polypeptide(L)'
;SFSDHCTAEDVQTHGAVEHPVSWIPRIQTRALKEHIEFGNVRSLVDVPDTLLNATQLRVKRQTITGETYFDARGAQQDLAEVKLPALFLDFETINFPIPVWAGTRPFQQVPFQFSVHGLDKKGRLYHGGYLDLSGNDPSLPLARALIQACGQSEPVFAYNAGFEGARIKELALRFPHMATALLAIEARLVDLLPITRSRYYDPRQQGSWSIKAVLPTIDPELDYAKLEGVQDGGGAQEAFLEAAMTIGISGARKQELQDQLWRYCRLDTFAMVRLWGFLAGRASLVCSADTAQSVSFGE
;
A
#
# COMPACT_ATOMS: atom_id res chain seq x y z
N SER A 1 7.80 -11.39 10.61
CA SER A 1 7.44 -12.59 9.83
C SER A 1 8.33 -13.74 10.25
N PHE A 2 7.96 -14.99 9.99
CA PHE A 2 8.77 -16.18 10.37
C PHE A 2 10.12 -16.21 9.63
N SER A 3 10.22 -15.58 8.46
CA SER A 3 11.44 -15.45 7.67
C SER A 3 12.51 -14.55 8.31
N ASP A 4 12.11 -13.62 9.16
CA ASP A 4 13.02 -12.65 9.78
C ASP A 4 13.79 -13.25 10.98
N HIS A 5 13.51 -14.51 11.35
CA HIS A 5 14.12 -15.21 12.49
C HIS A 5 14.97 -16.40 12.07
N CYS A 6 15.10 -16.71 10.76
CA CYS A 6 16.08 -17.68 10.29
C CYS A 6 17.47 -17.04 10.28
N THR A 7 18.33 -17.45 11.18
CA THR A 7 19.73 -17.02 11.20
C THR A 7 20.48 -17.64 10.01
N ALA A 8 21.61 -17.03 9.61
CA ALA A 8 22.48 -17.61 8.60
C ALA A 8 22.93 -19.07 8.95
N GLU A 9 22.95 -19.38 10.24
CA GLU A 9 23.25 -20.70 10.80
C GLU A 9 22.14 -21.72 10.50
N ASP A 10 20.86 -21.31 10.58
CA ASP A 10 19.70 -22.15 10.22
C ASP A 10 19.70 -22.51 8.75
N VAL A 11 20.09 -21.59 7.88
CA VAL A 11 20.21 -21.82 6.43
C VAL A 11 21.40 -22.77 6.12
N GLN A 12 22.52 -22.63 6.82
CA GLN A 12 23.69 -23.52 6.66
C GLN A 12 23.41 -24.95 7.15
N THR A 13 22.62 -25.09 8.24
CA THR A 13 22.39 -26.39 8.87
C THR A 13 21.27 -27.19 8.18
N HIS A 14 20.32 -26.54 7.53
CA HIS A 14 19.09 -27.17 7.04
C HIS A 14 18.84 -27.00 5.53
N GLY A 15 19.68 -26.28 4.81
CA GLY A 15 19.48 -25.93 3.39
C GLY A 15 18.33 -24.93 3.16
N ALA A 16 18.37 -24.24 2.03
CA ALA A 16 17.26 -23.38 1.61
C ALA A 16 16.04 -24.24 1.23
N VAL A 17 14.90 -23.99 1.84
CA VAL A 17 13.63 -24.62 1.46
C VAL A 17 13.11 -23.94 0.21
N GLU A 18 12.94 -24.67 -0.88
CA GLU A 18 12.53 -24.14 -2.18
C GLU A 18 11.17 -23.40 -2.12
N HIS A 19 10.22 -23.97 -1.36
CA HIS A 19 8.88 -23.41 -1.20
C HIS A 19 8.51 -23.34 0.29
N PRO A 20 8.97 -22.32 1.03
CA PRO A 20 8.76 -22.22 2.47
C PRO A 20 7.28 -22.21 2.85
N VAL A 21 6.93 -22.88 3.94
CA VAL A 21 5.56 -22.91 4.48
C VAL A 21 5.08 -21.50 4.89
N SER A 22 6.00 -20.56 5.16
CA SER A 22 5.70 -19.15 5.43
C SER A 22 5.04 -18.41 4.26
N TRP A 23 5.09 -18.95 3.04
CA TRP A 23 4.36 -18.41 1.91
C TRP A 23 2.87 -18.70 1.95
N ILE A 24 2.40 -19.60 2.85
CA ILE A 24 0.96 -19.79 3.06
C ILE A 24 0.40 -18.55 3.78
N PRO A 25 -0.52 -17.79 3.15
CA PRO A 25 -1.04 -16.56 3.75
C PRO A 25 -1.98 -16.88 4.92
N ARG A 26 -1.93 -16.04 5.97
CA ARG A 26 -2.89 -16.10 7.09
C ARG A 26 -3.08 -17.48 7.69
N ILE A 27 -2.02 -18.08 8.20
CA ILE A 27 -2.08 -19.36 8.96
C ILE A 27 -2.83 -19.08 10.28
N GLN A 28 -4.16 -19.31 10.30
CA GLN A 28 -5.01 -18.92 11.44
C GLN A 28 -5.73 -20.12 12.07
N THR A 29 -6.06 -21.15 11.28
CA THR A 29 -6.77 -22.32 11.81
C THR A 29 -5.87 -23.13 12.73
N ARG A 30 -6.45 -23.63 13.84
CA ARG A 30 -5.72 -24.44 14.82
C ARG A 30 -5.11 -25.69 14.17
N ALA A 31 -5.89 -26.40 13.35
CA ALA A 31 -5.44 -27.62 12.69
C ALA A 31 -4.21 -27.38 11.79
N LEU A 32 -4.19 -26.27 11.02
CA LEU A 32 -3.05 -25.92 10.17
C LEU A 32 -1.82 -25.55 11.00
N LYS A 33 -1.99 -24.78 12.08
CA LYS A 33 -0.90 -24.43 13.00
C LYS A 33 -0.29 -25.67 13.64
N GLU A 34 -1.12 -26.54 14.22
CA GLU A 34 -0.68 -27.78 14.86
C GLU A 34 0.02 -28.70 13.86
N HIS A 35 -0.50 -28.83 12.62
CA HIS A 35 0.14 -29.62 11.58
C HIS A 35 1.55 -29.08 11.23
N ILE A 36 1.71 -27.77 11.11
CA ILE A 36 3.00 -27.15 10.79
C ILE A 36 3.98 -27.29 11.95
N GLU A 37 3.55 -26.94 13.18
CA GLU A 37 4.41 -26.91 14.36
C GLU A 37 4.82 -28.32 14.82
N PHE A 38 3.85 -29.20 15.04
CA PHE A 38 4.12 -30.57 15.53
C PHE A 38 4.64 -31.51 14.44
N GLY A 39 4.25 -31.27 13.19
CA GLY A 39 4.76 -32.00 12.03
C GLY A 39 6.13 -31.56 11.56
N ASN A 40 6.70 -30.48 12.14
CA ASN A 40 7.91 -29.82 11.66
C ASN A 40 7.90 -29.57 10.14
N VAL A 41 6.72 -29.15 9.62
CA VAL A 41 6.52 -28.93 8.19
C VAL A 41 7.17 -27.61 7.78
N ARG A 42 8.13 -27.68 6.86
CA ARG A 42 8.90 -26.51 6.39
C ARG A 42 8.49 -26.05 4.99
N SER A 43 8.05 -27.00 4.16
CA SER A 43 7.63 -26.69 2.79
C SER A 43 6.10 -26.64 2.69
N LEU A 44 5.59 -25.67 1.93
CA LEU A 44 4.16 -25.56 1.62
C LEU A 44 3.66 -26.75 0.78
N VAL A 45 4.56 -27.46 0.07
CA VAL A 45 4.23 -28.64 -0.72
C VAL A 45 3.74 -29.77 0.18
N ASP A 46 4.31 -29.91 1.38
CA ASP A 46 4.00 -30.97 2.34
C ASP A 46 2.71 -30.74 3.14
N VAL A 47 2.10 -29.55 3.02
CA VAL A 47 0.83 -29.25 3.71
C VAL A 47 -0.34 -29.89 2.96
N PRO A 48 -1.18 -30.74 3.60
CA PRO A 48 -2.34 -31.33 2.95
C PRO A 48 -3.34 -30.29 2.45
N ASP A 49 -3.86 -30.49 1.24
CA ASP A 49 -4.86 -29.59 0.62
C ASP A 49 -6.12 -29.43 1.49
N THR A 50 -6.48 -30.45 2.26
CA THR A 50 -7.64 -30.46 3.16
C THR A 50 -7.54 -29.48 4.33
N LEU A 51 -6.32 -29.03 4.66
CA LEU A 51 -6.07 -28.02 5.71
C LEU A 51 -6.07 -26.60 5.18
N LEU A 52 -6.12 -26.42 3.85
CA LEU A 52 -5.98 -25.14 3.17
C LEU A 52 -7.33 -24.57 2.73
N ASN A 53 -7.55 -23.27 2.94
CA ASN A 53 -8.68 -22.58 2.32
C ASN A 53 -8.39 -22.30 0.83
N ALA A 54 -9.39 -21.82 0.09
CA ALA A 54 -9.30 -21.59 -1.37
C ALA A 54 -8.13 -20.68 -1.77
N THR A 55 -7.83 -19.63 -0.98
CA THR A 55 -6.71 -18.70 -1.25
C THR A 55 -5.36 -19.39 -1.00
N GLN A 56 -5.23 -20.10 0.10
CA GLN A 56 -4.03 -20.86 0.46
C GLN A 56 -3.75 -21.99 -0.54
N LEU A 57 -4.80 -22.68 -0.96
CA LEU A 57 -4.71 -23.72 -1.97
C LEU A 57 -4.28 -23.16 -3.33
N ARG A 58 -4.77 -21.98 -3.72
CA ARG A 58 -4.30 -21.28 -4.91
C ARG A 58 -2.81 -20.97 -4.81
N VAL A 59 -2.36 -20.38 -3.70
CA VAL A 59 -0.93 -20.11 -3.47
C VAL A 59 -0.11 -21.39 -3.64
N LYS A 60 -0.48 -22.47 -2.97
CA LYS A 60 0.22 -23.75 -3.09
C LYS A 60 0.28 -24.26 -4.53
N ARG A 61 -0.86 -24.30 -5.23
CA ARG A 61 -0.94 -24.81 -6.60
C ARG A 61 -0.10 -24.00 -7.56
N GLN A 62 -0.26 -22.67 -7.54
CA GLN A 62 0.49 -21.81 -8.46
C GLN A 62 1.99 -21.81 -8.16
N THR A 63 2.37 -21.89 -6.88
CA THR A 63 3.79 -22.03 -6.50
C THR A 63 4.40 -23.32 -7.05
N ILE A 64 3.67 -24.45 -7.00
CA ILE A 64 4.14 -25.73 -7.52
C ILE A 64 4.18 -25.76 -9.06
N THR A 65 3.18 -25.18 -9.72
CA THR A 65 3.10 -25.19 -11.20
C THR A 65 3.96 -24.11 -11.86
N GLY A 66 4.33 -23.06 -11.11
CA GLY A 66 5.01 -21.89 -11.67
C GLY A 66 4.09 -20.98 -12.50
N GLU A 67 2.77 -21.27 -12.55
CA GLU A 67 1.81 -20.56 -13.40
C GLU A 67 1.15 -19.39 -12.66
N THR A 68 0.91 -18.30 -13.37
CA THR A 68 0.14 -17.16 -12.85
C THR A 68 -1.35 -17.47 -12.89
N TYR A 69 -2.07 -17.22 -11.80
CA TYR A 69 -3.52 -17.19 -11.77
C TYR A 69 -4.03 -15.78 -12.05
N PHE A 70 -4.87 -15.62 -13.07
CA PHE A 70 -5.57 -14.37 -13.34
C PHE A 70 -6.99 -14.60 -13.87
N ASP A 71 -7.99 -14.27 -13.06
CA ASP A 71 -9.38 -14.18 -13.47
C ASP A 71 -9.69 -12.77 -14.01
N ALA A 72 -9.26 -12.52 -15.25
CA ALA A 72 -9.41 -11.22 -15.90
C ALA A 72 -10.88 -10.79 -16.02
N ARG A 73 -11.78 -11.73 -16.33
CA ARG A 73 -13.21 -11.45 -16.46
C ARG A 73 -13.84 -11.06 -15.13
N GLY A 74 -13.52 -11.80 -14.07
CA GLY A 74 -14.00 -11.49 -12.72
C GLY A 74 -13.45 -10.15 -12.22
N ALA A 75 -12.17 -9.84 -12.47
CA ALA A 75 -11.58 -8.56 -12.11
C ALA A 75 -12.28 -7.38 -12.81
N GLN A 76 -12.55 -7.51 -14.11
CA GLN A 76 -13.29 -6.50 -14.88
C GLN A 76 -14.73 -6.33 -14.38
N GLN A 77 -15.40 -7.42 -14.00
CA GLN A 77 -16.74 -7.37 -13.42
C GLN A 77 -16.77 -6.67 -12.06
N ASP A 78 -15.80 -6.97 -11.18
CA ASP A 78 -15.69 -6.33 -9.87
C ASP A 78 -15.45 -4.81 -9.98
N LEU A 79 -14.85 -4.34 -11.08
CA LEU A 79 -14.56 -2.93 -11.34
C LEU A 79 -15.56 -2.25 -12.32
N ALA A 80 -16.55 -2.96 -12.84
CA ALA A 80 -17.43 -2.47 -13.91
C ALA A 80 -18.24 -1.21 -13.54
N GLU A 81 -18.65 -1.12 -12.27
CA GLU A 81 -19.45 0.02 -11.76
C GLU A 81 -18.59 1.27 -11.48
N VAL A 82 -17.28 1.12 -11.40
CA VAL A 82 -16.37 2.23 -11.10
C VAL A 82 -15.89 2.87 -12.41
N LYS A 83 -16.40 4.07 -12.67
CA LYS A 83 -16.14 4.81 -13.91
C LYS A 83 -15.15 5.95 -13.70
N LEU A 84 -14.45 6.34 -14.80
CA LEU A 84 -13.65 7.56 -14.80
C LEU A 84 -14.56 8.81 -14.80
N PRO A 85 -14.13 9.91 -14.16
CA PRO A 85 -12.82 10.11 -13.53
C PRO A 85 -12.67 9.32 -12.22
N ALA A 86 -11.42 9.00 -11.83
CA ALA A 86 -11.13 8.26 -10.60
C ALA A 86 -9.83 8.77 -9.97
N LEU A 87 -9.72 8.62 -8.65
CA LEU A 87 -8.58 9.02 -7.85
C LEU A 87 -7.93 7.79 -7.20
N PHE A 88 -6.64 7.89 -6.88
CA PHE A 88 -5.85 6.85 -6.22
C PHE A 88 -5.09 7.51 -5.08
N LEU A 89 -5.43 7.19 -3.84
CA LEU A 89 -4.97 7.86 -2.62
C LEU A 89 -4.13 6.93 -1.77
N ASP A 90 -3.04 7.46 -1.22
CA ASP A 90 -2.22 6.82 -0.22
C ASP A 90 -1.71 7.81 0.82
N PHE A 91 -1.53 7.36 2.08
CA PHE A 91 -1.03 8.14 3.20
C PHE A 91 0.28 7.61 3.75
N GLU A 92 1.19 8.54 4.07
CA GLU A 92 2.28 8.27 4.99
C GLU A 92 1.97 8.83 6.38
N THR A 93 2.22 8.02 7.39
CA THR A 93 1.86 8.34 8.78
C THR A 93 3.04 8.19 9.73
N ILE A 94 3.05 9.01 10.77
CA ILE A 94 3.94 8.86 11.93
C ILE A 94 3.13 8.47 13.16
N ASN A 95 3.71 7.64 14.00
CA ASN A 95 3.14 7.33 15.32
C ASN A 95 4.18 7.55 16.41
N PHE A 96 3.74 8.13 17.50
CA PHE A 96 4.59 8.36 18.66
C PHE A 96 4.07 7.57 19.85
N PRO A 97 4.94 6.85 20.59
CA PRO A 97 4.55 6.22 21.85
C PRO A 97 4.14 7.26 22.92
N ILE A 98 4.79 8.43 22.91
CA ILE A 98 4.40 9.60 23.71
C ILE A 98 3.93 10.68 22.73
N PRO A 99 2.67 11.12 22.80
CA PRO A 99 2.14 12.14 21.90
C PRO A 99 2.94 13.45 21.96
N VAL A 100 3.33 13.97 20.81
CA VAL A 100 4.08 15.23 20.71
C VAL A 100 3.18 16.42 20.33
N TRP A 101 1.99 16.15 19.79
CA TRP A 101 1.01 17.17 19.42
C TRP A 101 -0.24 17.09 20.28
N ALA A 102 -0.78 18.24 20.67
CA ALA A 102 -2.00 18.31 21.46
C ALA A 102 -3.20 17.64 20.75
N GLY A 103 -3.97 16.85 21.50
CA GLY A 103 -5.13 16.13 20.96
C GLY A 103 -4.80 14.85 20.21
N THR A 104 -3.54 14.42 20.21
CA THR A 104 -3.15 13.08 19.73
C THR A 104 -3.03 12.10 20.91
N ARG A 105 -3.07 10.79 20.62
CA ARG A 105 -2.96 9.71 21.62
C ARG A 105 -1.74 8.82 21.34
N PRO A 106 -1.26 8.05 22.34
CA PRO A 106 -0.15 7.09 22.12
C PRO A 106 -0.42 6.17 20.92
N PHE A 107 0.61 5.98 20.10
CA PHE A 107 0.60 5.14 18.89
C PHE A 107 -0.47 5.52 17.86
N GLN A 108 -1.05 6.72 17.92
CA GLN A 108 -1.96 7.19 16.88
C GLN A 108 -1.19 7.40 15.57
N GLN A 109 -1.71 6.83 14.50
CA GLN A 109 -1.20 7.05 13.15
C GLN A 109 -1.63 8.45 12.67
N VAL A 110 -0.72 9.41 12.71
CA VAL A 110 -0.99 10.79 12.25
C VAL A 110 -0.46 10.96 10.83
N PRO A 111 -1.32 11.20 9.84
CA PRO A 111 -0.86 11.43 8.47
C PRO A 111 -0.05 12.72 8.40
N PHE A 112 1.15 12.65 7.81
CA PHE A 112 2.01 13.79 7.52
C PHE A 112 2.19 14.04 6.02
N GLN A 113 1.85 13.05 5.20
CA GLN A 113 1.88 13.10 3.75
C GLN A 113 0.70 12.34 3.16
N PHE A 114 0.23 12.81 2.01
CA PHE A 114 -0.55 12.00 1.09
C PHE A 114 -0.11 12.25 -0.35
N SER A 115 -0.35 11.25 -1.19
CA SER A 115 -0.23 11.32 -2.63
C SER A 115 -1.59 10.98 -3.27
N VAL A 116 -1.93 11.67 -4.35
CA VAL A 116 -3.11 11.37 -5.17
C VAL A 116 -2.72 11.36 -6.63
N HIS A 117 -2.92 10.23 -7.31
CA HIS A 117 -3.03 10.22 -8.76
C HIS A 117 -4.50 10.32 -9.16
N GLY A 118 -4.77 10.98 -10.26
CA GLY A 118 -6.10 11.04 -10.84
C GLY A 118 -6.10 10.70 -12.32
N LEU A 119 -7.14 9.99 -12.75
CA LEU A 119 -7.46 9.78 -14.16
C LEU A 119 -8.70 10.60 -14.49
N ASP A 120 -8.61 11.52 -15.44
CA ASP A 120 -9.76 12.29 -15.91
C ASP A 120 -10.73 11.44 -16.78
N LYS A 121 -11.83 12.03 -17.23
CA LYS A 121 -12.83 11.35 -18.10
C LYS A 121 -12.22 10.79 -19.39
N LYS A 122 -11.08 11.31 -19.84
CA LYS A 122 -10.37 10.87 -21.05
C LYS A 122 -9.23 9.90 -20.74
N GLY A 123 -9.02 9.56 -19.46
CA GLY A 123 -7.93 8.71 -19.00
C GLY A 123 -6.57 9.43 -18.90
N ARG A 124 -6.54 10.77 -18.95
CA ARG A 124 -5.29 11.52 -18.75
C ARG A 124 -4.91 11.52 -17.29
N LEU A 125 -3.64 11.18 -17.03
CA LEU A 125 -3.08 11.07 -15.72
C LEU A 125 -2.63 12.45 -15.20
N TYR A 126 -2.92 12.72 -13.93
CA TYR A 126 -2.35 13.84 -13.17
C TYR A 126 -1.98 13.37 -11.77
N HIS A 127 -1.11 14.12 -11.12
CA HIS A 127 -0.62 13.80 -9.78
C HIS A 127 -0.57 15.06 -8.92
N GLY A 128 -0.86 14.90 -7.65
CA GLY A 128 -0.70 15.92 -6.62
C GLY A 128 -0.62 15.28 -5.24
N GLY A 129 -0.40 16.10 -4.23
CA GLY A 129 -0.31 15.61 -2.86
C GLY A 129 0.02 16.71 -1.87
N TYR A 130 0.30 16.31 -0.65
CA TYR A 130 0.70 17.18 0.46
C TYR A 130 1.78 16.49 1.29
N LEU A 131 2.75 17.24 1.78
CA LEU A 131 3.81 16.79 2.67
C LEU A 131 4.14 17.90 3.66
N ASP A 132 4.11 17.60 4.96
CA ASP A 132 4.51 18.52 6.02
C ASP A 132 5.77 18.01 6.73
N LEU A 133 6.83 18.79 6.65
CA LEU A 133 8.09 18.54 7.37
C LEU A 133 8.43 19.72 8.32
N SER A 134 7.40 20.48 8.75
CA SER A 134 7.60 21.63 9.66
C SER A 134 7.93 21.23 11.10
N GLY A 135 7.58 19.98 11.49
CA GLY A 135 7.62 19.54 12.89
C GLY A 135 6.39 19.95 13.70
N ASN A 136 5.53 20.81 13.17
CA ASN A 136 4.22 21.12 13.76
C ASN A 136 3.21 20.00 13.48
N ASP A 137 2.03 20.11 14.10
CA ASP A 137 0.94 19.18 13.84
C ASP A 137 0.43 19.29 12.40
N PRO A 138 0.64 18.26 11.55
CA PRO A 138 0.27 18.32 10.14
C PRO A 138 -1.23 18.13 9.89
N SER A 139 -2.00 17.73 10.90
CA SER A 139 -3.37 17.20 10.71
C SER A 139 -4.34 18.20 10.08
N LEU A 140 -4.33 19.47 10.51
CA LEU A 140 -5.27 20.46 10.00
C LEU A 140 -4.97 20.89 8.55
N PRO A 141 -3.72 21.28 8.21
CA PRO A 141 -3.40 21.64 6.84
C PRO A 141 -3.53 20.45 5.90
N LEU A 142 -3.14 19.23 6.32
CA LEU A 142 -3.32 18.02 5.55
C LEU A 142 -4.80 17.73 5.25
N ALA A 143 -5.69 17.87 6.25
CA ALA A 143 -7.13 17.65 6.06
C ALA A 143 -7.72 18.63 5.02
N ARG A 144 -7.30 19.89 5.02
CA ARG A 144 -7.71 20.91 4.03
C ARG A 144 -7.23 20.54 2.61
N ALA A 145 -5.96 20.19 2.49
CA ALA A 145 -5.37 19.79 1.22
C ALA A 145 -6.03 18.52 0.68
N LEU A 146 -6.34 17.54 1.53
CA LEU A 146 -7.03 16.30 1.16
C LEU A 146 -8.44 16.56 0.60
N ILE A 147 -9.23 17.42 1.25
CA ILE A 147 -10.55 17.82 0.77
C ILE A 147 -10.45 18.48 -0.61
N GLN A 148 -9.48 19.34 -0.81
CA GLN A 148 -9.24 20.00 -2.09
C GLN A 148 -8.82 19.00 -3.18
N ALA A 149 -7.93 18.05 -2.85
CA ALA A 149 -7.40 17.06 -3.78
C ALA A 149 -8.43 16.03 -4.22
N CYS A 150 -9.28 15.55 -3.29
CA CYS A 150 -10.19 14.44 -3.56
C CYS A 150 -11.56 14.84 -4.12
N GLY A 151 -11.84 16.13 -4.27
CA GLY A 151 -13.13 16.58 -4.83
C GLY A 151 -14.34 16.03 -4.07
N GLN A 152 -15.50 15.97 -4.75
CA GLN A 152 -16.76 15.57 -4.10
C GLN A 152 -17.47 14.37 -4.72
N SER A 153 -17.09 13.88 -5.89
CA SER A 153 -17.88 12.90 -6.64
C SER A 153 -17.12 11.69 -7.17
N GLU A 154 -15.82 11.80 -7.37
CA GLU A 154 -15.02 10.75 -7.97
C GLU A 154 -14.79 9.59 -7.00
N PRO A 155 -14.81 8.32 -7.47
CA PRO A 155 -14.37 7.18 -6.66
C PRO A 155 -12.88 7.34 -6.30
N VAL A 156 -12.54 6.97 -5.08
CA VAL A 156 -11.18 7.06 -4.53
C VAL A 156 -10.67 5.66 -4.28
N PHE A 157 -9.77 5.19 -5.10
CA PHE A 157 -9.11 3.91 -4.89
C PHE A 157 -8.02 4.02 -3.84
N ALA A 158 -7.93 2.99 -3.01
CA ALA A 158 -6.82 2.76 -2.08
C ALA A 158 -6.43 1.28 -2.08
N TYR A 159 -5.27 0.98 -1.54
CA TYR A 159 -4.81 -0.41 -1.39
C TYR A 159 -4.79 -0.79 0.09
N ASN A 160 -5.78 -1.59 0.55
CA ASN A 160 -6.15 -1.80 1.93
C ASN A 160 -6.89 -0.58 2.54
N ALA A 161 -7.92 -0.13 1.85
CA ALA A 161 -8.68 1.12 2.12
C ALA A 161 -9.17 1.28 3.57
N GLY A 162 -9.17 0.21 4.36
CA GLY A 162 -9.46 0.28 5.80
C GLY A 162 -8.47 1.15 6.58
N PHE A 163 -7.22 1.25 6.13
CA PHE A 163 -6.23 2.13 6.74
C PHE A 163 -6.53 3.59 6.42
N GLU A 164 -6.71 3.94 5.15
CA GLU A 164 -7.04 5.31 4.71
C GLU A 164 -8.36 5.78 5.31
N GLY A 165 -9.39 4.94 5.28
CA GLY A 165 -10.68 5.23 5.87
C GLY A 165 -10.60 5.54 7.36
N ALA A 166 -9.79 4.81 8.12
CA ALA A 166 -9.58 5.08 9.54
C ALA A 166 -8.90 6.44 9.77
N ARG A 167 -7.89 6.78 8.97
CA ARG A 167 -7.21 8.09 9.06
C ARG A 167 -8.16 9.24 8.74
N ILE A 168 -8.96 9.11 7.68
CA ILE A 168 -9.96 10.12 7.31
C ILE A 168 -11.01 10.31 8.41
N LYS A 169 -11.51 9.22 9.02
CA LYS A 169 -12.45 9.28 10.15
C LYS A 169 -11.83 9.96 11.38
N GLU A 170 -10.57 9.68 11.70
CA GLU A 170 -9.86 10.35 12.79
C GLU A 170 -9.72 11.85 12.56
N LEU A 171 -9.42 12.28 11.33
CA LEU A 171 -9.41 13.69 10.95
C LEU A 171 -10.80 14.32 11.06
N ALA A 172 -11.86 13.62 10.62
CA ALA A 172 -13.25 14.11 10.74
C ALA A 172 -13.69 14.29 12.20
N LEU A 173 -13.30 13.37 13.10
CA LEU A 173 -13.56 13.48 14.53
C LEU A 173 -12.79 14.66 15.15
N ARG A 174 -11.56 14.88 14.73
CA ARG A 174 -10.71 15.94 15.25
C ARG A 174 -11.13 17.32 14.76
N PHE A 175 -11.66 17.42 13.55
CA PHE A 175 -12.08 18.68 12.91
C PHE A 175 -13.55 18.63 12.48
N PRO A 176 -14.52 18.77 13.44
CA PRO A 176 -15.95 18.61 13.16
C PRO A 176 -16.49 19.54 12.06
N HIS A 177 -15.89 20.74 11.88
CA HIS A 177 -16.27 21.67 10.82
C HIS A 177 -15.91 21.19 9.40
N MET A 178 -15.03 20.20 9.27
CA MET A 178 -14.66 19.55 8.00
C MET A 178 -15.22 18.12 7.88
N ALA A 179 -15.91 17.61 8.91
CA ALA A 179 -16.31 16.21 9.00
C ALA A 179 -17.16 15.77 7.80
N THR A 180 -18.11 16.58 7.36
CA THR A 180 -18.97 16.24 6.21
C THR A 180 -18.15 16.00 4.93
N ALA A 181 -17.19 16.86 4.63
CA ALA A 181 -16.35 16.72 3.44
C ALA A 181 -15.39 15.52 3.55
N LEU A 182 -14.78 15.31 4.72
CA LEU A 182 -13.89 14.17 4.96
C LEU A 182 -14.63 12.84 4.89
N LEU A 183 -15.80 12.72 5.53
CA LEU A 183 -16.60 11.50 5.47
C LEU A 183 -17.17 11.23 4.09
N ALA A 184 -17.41 12.27 3.27
CA ALA A 184 -17.77 12.11 1.87
C ALA A 184 -16.62 11.52 1.03
N ILE A 185 -15.36 11.75 1.38
CA ILE A 185 -14.21 11.08 0.75
C ILE A 185 -14.18 9.61 1.19
N GLU A 186 -14.29 9.36 2.49
CA GLU A 186 -14.27 8.00 3.06
C GLU A 186 -15.34 7.09 2.45
N ALA A 187 -16.56 7.62 2.28
CA ALA A 187 -17.69 6.88 1.71
C ALA A 187 -17.49 6.46 0.24
N ARG A 188 -16.53 7.06 -0.47
CA ARG A 188 -16.19 6.75 -1.87
C ARG A 188 -14.94 5.90 -2.03
N LEU A 189 -14.35 5.42 -0.92
CA LEU A 189 -13.18 4.56 -0.98
C LEU A 189 -13.53 3.22 -1.63
N VAL A 190 -12.68 2.81 -2.56
CA VAL A 190 -12.75 1.51 -3.25
C VAL A 190 -11.44 0.77 -2.98
N ASP A 191 -11.54 -0.40 -2.35
CA ASP A 191 -10.37 -1.20 -1.96
C ASP A 191 -9.92 -2.14 -3.09
N LEU A 192 -8.72 -1.91 -3.64
CA LEU A 192 -8.14 -2.77 -4.66
C LEU A 192 -7.57 -4.09 -4.10
N LEU A 193 -7.23 -4.16 -2.82
CA LEU A 193 -6.60 -5.35 -2.24
C LEU A 193 -7.50 -6.59 -2.26
N PRO A 194 -8.80 -6.55 -1.87
CA PRO A 194 -9.69 -7.71 -1.96
C PRO A 194 -9.87 -8.20 -3.40
N ILE A 195 -9.99 -7.28 -4.37
CA ILE A 195 -10.12 -7.60 -5.79
C ILE A 195 -8.85 -8.30 -6.26
N THR A 196 -7.69 -7.71 -6.01
CA THR A 196 -6.39 -8.30 -6.37
C THR A 196 -6.25 -9.69 -5.77
N ARG A 197 -6.52 -9.85 -4.46
CA ARG A 197 -6.39 -11.13 -3.76
C ARG A 197 -7.32 -12.22 -4.32
N SER A 198 -8.53 -11.86 -4.75
CA SER A 198 -9.47 -12.82 -5.28
C SER A 198 -9.20 -13.18 -6.74
N ARG A 199 -8.64 -12.26 -7.54
CA ARG A 199 -8.55 -12.38 -9.00
C ARG A 199 -7.14 -12.62 -9.54
N TYR A 200 -6.09 -12.36 -8.76
CA TYR A 200 -4.71 -12.43 -9.22
C TYR A 200 -3.78 -13.05 -8.18
N TYR A 201 -2.89 -13.93 -8.64
CA TYR A 201 -1.73 -14.42 -7.90
C TYR A 201 -0.64 -14.89 -8.86
N ASP A 202 0.58 -14.44 -8.65
CA ASP A 202 1.79 -14.89 -9.34
C ASP A 202 2.74 -15.54 -8.32
N PRO A 203 3.40 -16.67 -8.62
CA PRO A 203 4.32 -17.33 -7.68
C PRO A 203 5.41 -16.43 -7.12
N ARG A 204 5.87 -15.44 -7.89
CA ARG A 204 6.87 -14.46 -7.46
C ARG A 204 6.40 -13.59 -6.28
N GLN A 205 5.10 -13.56 -6.00
CA GLN A 205 4.54 -12.88 -4.82
C GLN A 205 4.83 -13.62 -3.50
N GLN A 206 5.24 -14.88 -3.54
CA GLN A 206 5.60 -15.66 -2.36
C GLN A 206 4.53 -15.61 -1.24
N GLY A 207 3.25 -15.71 -1.63
CA GLY A 207 2.11 -15.67 -0.71
C GLY A 207 1.70 -14.28 -0.21
N SER A 208 2.36 -13.21 -0.65
CA SER A 208 2.06 -11.83 -0.29
C SER A 208 1.17 -11.15 -1.33
N TRP A 209 0.21 -10.33 -0.87
CA TRP A 209 -0.55 -9.37 -1.69
C TRP A 209 -0.26 -7.93 -1.28
N SER A 210 0.92 -7.63 -0.70
CA SER A 210 1.35 -6.24 -0.61
C SER A 210 1.51 -5.68 -2.03
N ILE A 211 1.25 -4.39 -2.21
CA ILE A 211 1.39 -3.77 -3.55
C ILE A 211 2.81 -3.94 -4.09
N LYS A 212 3.81 -3.94 -3.20
CA LYS A 212 5.24 -4.15 -3.50
C LYS A 212 5.55 -5.56 -4.01
N ALA A 213 4.79 -6.57 -3.59
CA ALA A 213 4.93 -7.93 -4.08
C ALA A 213 4.14 -8.15 -5.39
N VAL A 214 3.00 -7.47 -5.55
CA VAL A 214 2.15 -7.61 -6.74
C VAL A 214 2.70 -6.84 -7.93
N LEU A 215 3.06 -5.57 -7.75
CA LEU A 215 3.43 -4.67 -8.83
C LEU A 215 4.55 -5.20 -9.73
N PRO A 216 5.69 -5.71 -9.23
CA PRO A 216 6.77 -6.21 -10.08
C PRO A 216 6.38 -7.42 -10.93
N THR A 217 5.27 -8.10 -10.58
CA THR A 217 4.78 -9.25 -11.35
C THR A 217 3.96 -8.85 -12.58
N ILE A 218 3.38 -7.64 -12.57
CA ILE A 218 2.59 -7.07 -13.67
C ILE A 218 3.33 -5.98 -14.43
N ASP A 219 4.26 -5.29 -13.78
CA ASP A 219 5.08 -4.21 -14.36
C ASP A 219 6.50 -4.26 -13.76
N PRO A 220 7.41 -5.05 -14.35
CA PRO A 220 8.78 -5.24 -13.82
C PRO A 220 9.66 -3.98 -13.82
N GLU A 221 9.25 -2.93 -14.54
CA GLU A 221 9.98 -1.66 -14.53
C GLU A 221 9.72 -0.85 -13.27
N LEU A 222 8.56 -1.04 -12.65
CA LEU A 222 8.16 -0.40 -11.42
C LEU A 222 8.54 -1.26 -10.21
N ASP A 223 9.75 -1.01 -9.69
CA ASP A 223 10.30 -1.74 -8.56
C ASP A 223 10.75 -0.76 -7.46
N TYR A 224 10.22 -0.95 -6.26
CA TYR A 224 10.57 -0.16 -5.09
C TYR A 224 12.04 -0.29 -4.69
N ALA A 225 12.69 -1.43 -4.99
CA ALA A 225 14.10 -1.63 -4.75
C ALA A 225 15.01 -0.69 -5.56
N LYS A 226 14.48 -0.09 -6.62
CA LYS A 226 15.20 0.91 -7.44
C LYS A 226 15.13 2.33 -6.83
N LEU A 227 14.30 2.55 -5.81
CA LEU A 227 14.25 3.84 -5.13
C LEU A 227 15.50 4.02 -4.26
N GLU A 228 16.09 5.21 -4.34
CA GLU A 228 17.15 5.62 -3.43
C GLU A 228 16.54 6.18 -2.14
N GLY A 229 17.01 5.71 -0.98
CA GLY A 229 16.58 6.16 0.34
C GLY A 229 15.30 5.46 0.81
N VAL A 230 14.17 6.15 0.82
CA VAL A 230 12.90 5.61 1.33
C VAL A 230 12.33 4.54 0.39
N GLN A 231 12.19 3.32 0.88
CA GLN A 231 11.67 2.16 0.12
C GLN A 231 10.46 1.49 0.78
N ASP A 232 10.15 1.87 2.02
CA ASP A 232 9.01 1.35 2.76
C ASP A 232 8.49 2.37 3.80
N GLY A 233 7.35 2.05 4.43
CA GLY A 233 6.73 2.91 5.42
C GLY A 233 7.59 3.13 6.68
N GLY A 234 8.48 2.20 7.04
CA GLY A 234 9.44 2.38 8.12
C GLY A 234 10.46 3.46 7.76
N GLY A 235 11.06 3.35 6.58
CA GLY A 235 11.97 4.36 6.04
C GLY A 235 11.29 5.72 5.87
N ALA A 236 9.99 5.76 5.52
CA ALA A 236 9.24 7.02 5.45
C ALA A 236 9.09 7.67 6.84
N GLN A 237 8.84 6.89 7.90
CA GLN A 237 8.80 7.42 9.26
C GLN A 237 10.15 7.92 9.74
N GLU A 238 11.23 7.20 9.45
CA GLU A 238 12.60 7.61 9.78
C GLU A 238 12.98 8.91 9.06
N ALA A 239 12.68 9.01 7.76
CA ALA A 239 12.91 10.21 6.98
C ALA A 239 12.11 11.42 7.51
N PHE A 240 10.85 11.21 7.91
CA PHE A 240 10.05 12.25 8.57
C PHE A 240 10.68 12.70 9.88
N LEU A 241 11.07 11.76 10.76
CA LEU A 241 11.68 12.08 12.05
C LEU A 241 12.98 12.86 11.86
N GLU A 242 13.82 12.45 10.93
CA GLU A 242 15.06 13.17 10.63
C GLU A 242 14.77 14.58 10.10
N ALA A 243 13.88 14.71 9.11
CA ALA A 243 13.61 15.98 8.43
C ALA A 243 12.84 17.00 9.29
N ALA A 244 11.88 16.51 10.11
CA ALA A 244 10.95 17.37 10.84
C ALA A 244 11.35 17.59 12.31
N MET A 245 12.04 16.62 12.94
CA MET A 245 12.27 16.62 14.39
C MET A 245 13.75 16.79 14.77
N THR A 246 14.70 16.72 13.82
CA THR A 246 16.13 16.91 14.12
C THR A 246 16.49 18.38 14.18
N ILE A 247 16.97 18.80 15.35
CA ILE A 247 17.47 20.18 15.55
C ILE A 247 18.76 20.37 14.76
N GLY A 248 18.81 21.44 13.92
CA GLY A 248 20.03 21.78 13.18
C GLY A 248 20.26 20.95 11.92
N ILE A 249 19.27 20.21 11.42
CA ILE A 249 19.36 19.56 10.12
C ILE A 249 19.70 20.59 9.03
N SER A 250 20.62 20.25 8.13
CA SER A 250 20.96 21.13 7.01
C SER A 250 19.81 21.23 6.00
N GLY A 251 19.65 22.38 5.36
CA GLY A 251 18.63 22.56 4.33
C GLY A 251 18.77 21.58 3.17
N ALA A 252 20.02 21.25 2.77
CA ALA A 252 20.28 20.28 1.71
C ALA A 252 19.80 18.86 2.10
N ARG A 253 20.06 18.42 3.34
CA ARG A 253 19.62 17.12 3.82
C ARG A 253 18.10 17.03 3.95
N LYS A 254 17.48 18.11 4.45
CA LYS A 254 16.02 18.20 4.54
C LYS A 254 15.36 18.11 3.15
N GLN A 255 15.93 18.79 2.15
CA GLN A 255 15.45 18.74 0.77
C GLN A 255 15.60 17.33 0.18
N GLU A 256 16.73 16.67 0.41
CA GLU A 256 16.95 15.28 -0.03
C GLU A 256 15.90 14.33 0.53
N LEU A 257 15.61 14.40 1.85
CA LEU A 257 14.58 13.60 2.50
C LEU A 257 13.17 13.91 1.97
N GLN A 258 12.89 15.19 1.71
CA GLN A 258 11.64 15.61 1.09
C GLN A 258 11.46 14.98 -0.29
N ASP A 259 12.50 14.99 -1.12
CA ASP A 259 12.45 14.41 -2.48
C ASP A 259 12.29 12.88 -2.43
N GLN A 260 12.90 12.20 -1.45
CA GLN A 260 12.75 10.77 -1.25
C GLN A 260 11.31 10.42 -0.84
N LEU A 261 10.73 11.13 0.12
CA LEU A 261 9.33 10.95 0.56
C LEU A 261 8.34 11.19 -0.58
N TRP A 262 8.54 12.25 -1.39
CA TRP A 262 7.71 12.50 -2.57
C TRP A 262 7.79 11.38 -3.60
N ARG A 263 8.99 10.91 -3.92
CA ARG A 263 9.18 9.81 -4.89
C ARG A 263 8.52 8.51 -4.42
N TYR A 264 8.68 8.19 -3.14
CA TYR A 264 8.12 6.98 -2.55
C TYR A 264 6.58 6.99 -2.56
N CYS A 265 5.94 7.97 -1.93
CA CYS A 265 4.48 8.06 -1.85
C CYS A 265 3.81 8.23 -3.23
N ARG A 266 4.48 8.94 -4.17
CA ARG A 266 4.04 9.01 -5.57
C ARG A 266 4.06 7.66 -6.26
N LEU A 267 5.06 6.82 -5.98
CA LEU A 267 5.14 5.48 -6.56
C LEU A 267 3.99 4.60 -6.05
N ASP A 268 3.63 4.67 -4.77
CA ASP A 268 2.52 3.89 -4.21
C ASP A 268 1.20 4.19 -4.93
N THR A 269 0.86 5.44 -5.13
CA THR A 269 -0.37 5.81 -5.86
C THR A 269 -0.28 5.51 -7.36
N PHE A 270 0.90 5.64 -7.99
CA PHE A 270 1.08 5.23 -9.37
C PHE A 270 0.98 3.71 -9.55
N ALA A 271 1.53 2.94 -8.62
CA ALA A 271 1.38 1.49 -8.57
C ALA A 271 -0.09 1.06 -8.57
N MET A 272 -0.95 1.76 -7.80
CA MET A 272 -2.40 1.50 -7.79
C MET A 272 -3.04 1.81 -9.14
N VAL A 273 -2.64 2.88 -9.84
CA VAL A 273 -3.13 3.20 -11.19
C VAL A 273 -2.77 2.07 -12.17
N ARG A 274 -1.52 1.59 -12.13
CA ARG A 274 -1.06 0.47 -12.99
C ARG A 274 -1.81 -0.82 -12.68
N LEU A 275 -1.97 -1.15 -11.42
CA LEU A 275 -2.72 -2.30 -10.97
C LEU A 275 -4.20 -2.23 -11.40
N TRP A 276 -4.85 -1.08 -11.20
CA TRP A 276 -6.21 -0.87 -11.67
C TRP A 276 -6.33 -1.04 -13.19
N GLY A 277 -5.41 -0.44 -13.96
CA GLY A 277 -5.37 -0.58 -15.41
C GLY A 277 -5.26 -2.03 -15.85
N PHE A 278 -4.43 -2.83 -15.17
CA PHE A 278 -4.27 -4.26 -15.41
C PHE A 278 -5.57 -5.03 -15.09
N LEU A 279 -6.12 -4.85 -13.88
CA LEU A 279 -7.33 -5.55 -13.43
C LEU A 279 -8.57 -5.16 -14.24
N ALA A 280 -8.70 -3.90 -14.63
CA ALA A 280 -9.82 -3.40 -15.43
C ALA A 280 -9.69 -3.69 -16.94
N GLY A 281 -8.58 -4.30 -17.38
CA GLY A 281 -8.31 -4.51 -18.80
C GLY A 281 -8.05 -3.21 -19.58
N ARG A 282 -7.52 -2.18 -18.92
CA ARG A 282 -7.28 -0.83 -19.45
C ARG A 282 -5.83 -0.40 -19.36
N ALA A 283 -4.90 -1.35 -19.39
CA ALA A 283 -3.46 -1.08 -19.23
C ALA A 283 -2.92 -0.04 -20.25
N SER A 284 -3.49 0.01 -21.46
CA SER A 284 -3.10 0.99 -22.48
C SER A 284 -3.42 2.45 -22.16
N LEU A 285 -4.32 2.72 -21.21
CA LEU A 285 -4.64 4.08 -20.76
C LEU A 285 -3.56 4.67 -19.84
N VAL A 286 -2.66 3.84 -19.32
CA VAL A 286 -1.71 4.22 -18.27
C VAL A 286 -0.29 3.91 -18.73
N CYS A 287 0.23 4.68 -19.68
CA CYS A 287 1.51 4.31 -20.34
C CYS A 287 2.78 4.82 -19.68
N SER A 288 2.80 5.87 -18.88
CA SER A 288 4.03 6.29 -18.15
C SER A 288 3.76 7.26 -17.00
N ALA A 289 4.56 7.17 -15.92
CA ALA A 289 4.57 8.10 -14.80
C ALA A 289 5.02 9.51 -15.19
N ASP A 290 5.83 9.63 -16.24
CA ASP A 290 6.42 10.89 -16.70
C ASP A 290 5.42 11.84 -17.37
N THR A 291 4.22 11.36 -17.72
CA THR A 291 3.17 12.17 -18.36
C THR A 291 2.20 12.80 -17.36
N ALA A 292 2.31 12.52 -16.06
CA ALA A 292 1.43 13.10 -15.07
C ALA A 292 1.69 14.61 -14.91
N GLN A 293 0.66 15.43 -15.18
CA GLN A 293 0.71 16.86 -14.84
C GLN A 293 0.72 17.01 -13.32
N SER A 294 1.71 17.74 -12.78
CA SER A 294 1.76 18.04 -11.35
C SER A 294 0.74 19.09 -10.97
N VAL A 295 -0.07 18.83 -9.95
CA VAL A 295 -1.02 19.76 -9.35
C VAL A 295 -0.60 19.96 -7.90
N SER A 296 -0.36 21.21 -7.48
CA SER A 296 -0.09 21.53 -6.07
C SER A 296 -1.40 21.74 -5.32
N PHE A 297 -1.53 21.11 -4.15
CA PHE A 297 -2.64 21.31 -3.22
C PHE A 297 -2.07 21.91 -1.92
N GLY A 298 -2.48 23.14 -1.61
CA GLY A 298 -2.16 23.81 -0.36
C GLY A 298 -1.10 24.91 -0.50
N GLU A 299 -1.54 26.14 -0.50
CA GLU A 299 -0.94 27.30 0.15
C GLU A 299 -1.82 27.76 1.30
#